data_ab87fc2234db18fae4f61844c302726d
#
_entry.id   ab87fc2234db18fae4f61844c302726d
#
_cell.length_a   1.000
_cell.length_b   1.000
_cell.length_c   1.000
_cell.angle_alpha   90.00
_cell.angle_beta   90.00
_cell.angle_gamma   90.00
#
_symmetry.space_group_name_H-M   'P 1'
#
loop_
_entity.id
_entity.type
_entity.pdbx_description
1 polymer ?
#
loop_
_entity_poly.entity_id
_entity_poly.type
_entity_poly.pdbx_seq_one_letter_code
_entity_poly.pdbx_strand_id
1 'polypeptide(L)' 'MGDLGNLDLGQLQGYLQGVSFPAGKEEVASNAEGNNAPQELVEQIRNSGTENFDSADEVLQKAQGGR' A
#
# COMPACT_ATOMS: atom_id res chain seq x y z
N MET A 1 0.30 15.75 9.49
CA MET A 1 -0.41 15.75 8.85
C MET A 1 -0.55 14.68 8.04
N GLY A 2 -0.52 13.72 8.11
CA GLY A 2 -0.71 12.60 7.53
C GLY A 2 -1.28 12.72 6.23
N ASP A 3 -0.67 12.91 5.38
CA ASP A 3 -1.21 13.21 4.16
C ASP A 3 -1.51 12.05 3.32
N LEU A 4 -2.04 11.00 3.87
CA LEU A 4 -2.43 9.88 3.05
C LEU A 4 -3.50 10.26 2.05
N GLY A 5 -4.26 11.30 2.35
CA GLY A 5 -5.25 11.76 1.40
C GLY A 5 -4.64 12.28 0.12
N ASN A 6 -3.37 12.65 0.17
CA ASN A 6 -2.69 13.15 -1.00
C ASN A 6 -1.80 12.11 -1.64
N LEU A 7 -1.88 10.89 -1.19
CA LEU A 7 -1.06 9.85 -1.76
C LEU A 7 -1.53 9.54 -3.17
N ASP A 8 -0.65 9.52 -4.11
CA ASP A 8 -1.05 9.20 -5.47
C ASP A 8 -0.35 7.93 -5.91
N LEU A 9 -0.74 7.45 -7.07
CA LEU A 9 -0.25 6.18 -7.56
C LEU A 9 1.26 6.21 -7.75
N GLY A 10 1.79 7.33 -8.19
CA GLY A 10 3.22 7.42 -8.41
C GLY A 10 4.00 7.23 -7.14
N GLN A 11 3.55 7.86 -6.05
CA GLN A 11 4.22 7.69 -4.78
C GLN A 11 4.08 6.27 -4.28
N LEU A 12 2.90 5.71 -4.43
CA LEU A 12 2.67 4.36 -3.97
C LEU A 12 3.52 3.37 -4.73
N GLN A 13 3.67 3.56 -6.01
CA GLN A 13 4.50 2.67 -6.79
C GLN A 13 5.95 2.71 -6.30
N GLY A 14 6.41 3.86 -5.87
CA GLY A 14 7.73 3.96 -5.30
C GLY A 14 7.89 3.13 -4.04
N TYR A 15 6.87 3.15 -3.20
CA TYR A 15 6.91 2.36 -1.97
C TYR A 15 6.79 0.87 -2.27
N LEU A 16 6.19 0.52 -3.39
CA LEU A 16 5.97 -0.87 -3.72
C LEU A 16 6.96 -1.43 -4.71
N GLN A 17 8.07 -0.74 -4.89
CA GLN A 17 9.09 -1.25 -5.77
C GLN A 17 9.58 -2.58 -5.25
N GLY A 18 9.69 -3.53 -6.11
CA GLY A 18 10.12 -4.85 -5.72
C GLY A 18 9.01 -5.81 -5.44
N VAL A 19 7.78 -5.33 -5.36
CA VAL A 19 6.65 -6.22 -5.17
C VAL A 19 6.26 -6.80 -6.52
N SER A 20 6.06 -8.10 -6.55
CA SER A 20 5.58 -8.76 -7.76
C SER A 20 4.11 -9.02 -7.58
N PHE A 21 3.30 -8.36 -8.35
CA PHE A 21 1.87 -8.56 -8.27
C PHE A 21 1.46 -9.74 -9.15
N PRO A 22 0.46 -10.47 -8.75
CA PRO A 22 -0.32 -10.26 -7.53
C PRO A 22 0.49 -10.60 -6.28
N ALA A 23 0.23 -9.90 -5.22
CA ALA A 23 0.99 -10.07 -4.00
C ALA A 23 0.06 -10.07 -2.81
N GLY A 24 0.46 -10.75 -1.78
CA GLY A 24 -0.33 -10.80 -0.56
C GLY A 24 -0.19 -9.53 0.24
N LYS A 25 -1.17 -9.31 1.10
CA LYS A 25 -1.21 -8.13 1.93
C LYS A 25 0.06 -7.97 2.76
N GLU A 26 0.51 -9.07 3.36
CA GLU A 26 1.70 -8.99 4.20
C GLU A 26 2.93 -8.64 3.38
N GLU A 27 3.02 -9.19 2.20
CA GLU A 27 4.16 -8.89 1.36
C GLU A 27 4.15 -7.44 0.93
N VAL A 28 3.00 -6.93 0.57
CA VAL A 28 2.88 -5.54 0.16
C VAL A 28 3.23 -4.63 1.32
N ALA A 29 2.67 -4.90 2.49
CA ALA A 29 2.94 -4.06 3.66
C ALA A 29 4.40 -4.09 4.05
N SER A 30 4.97 -5.28 4.04
CA SER A 30 6.36 -5.43 4.44
C SER A 30 7.29 -4.72 3.45
N ASN A 31 6.98 -4.83 2.17
CA ASN A 31 7.80 -4.17 1.18
C ASN A 31 7.68 -2.65 1.27
N ALA A 32 6.48 -2.16 1.51
CA ALA A 32 6.29 -0.73 1.69
C ALA A 32 7.09 -0.24 2.89
N GLU A 33 7.07 -0.99 3.96
CA GLU A 33 7.80 -0.61 5.15
C GLU A 33 9.29 -0.57 4.85
N GLY A 34 9.79 -1.52 4.10
CA GLY A 34 11.19 -1.55 3.74
C GLY A 34 11.59 -0.39 2.85
N ASN A 35 10.63 0.18 2.14
CA ASN A 35 10.88 1.33 1.29
C ASN A 35 10.55 2.65 1.98
N ASN A 36 10.47 2.62 3.30
CA ASN A 36 10.26 3.84 4.09
C ASN A 36 8.89 4.46 3.92
N ALA A 37 7.89 3.66 3.64
CA ALA A 37 6.53 4.19 3.59
C ALA A 37 6.10 4.62 4.99
N PRO A 38 5.20 5.60 5.07
CA PRO A 38 4.68 6.00 6.36
C PRO A 38 4.00 4.83 7.05
N GLN A 39 4.13 4.79 8.36
CA GLN A 39 3.53 3.71 9.09
C GLN A 39 2.02 3.68 8.92
N GLU A 40 1.41 4.83 8.77
CA GLU A 40 -0.01 4.88 8.53
C GLU A 40 -0.40 4.13 7.28
N LEU A 41 0.41 4.27 6.24
CA LEU A 41 0.12 3.56 5.01
C LEU A 41 0.26 2.05 5.20
N VAL A 42 1.31 1.64 5.89
CA VAL A 42 1.51 0.22 6.15
C VAL A 42 0.34 -0.36 6.91
N GLU A 43 -0.14 0.36 7.91
CA GLU A 43 -1.28 -0.10 8.66
C GLU A 43 -2.55 -0.11 7.84
N GLN A 44 -2.73 0.87 6.97
CA GLN A 44 -3.88 0.87 6.10
C GLN A 44 -3.89 -0.35 5.20
N ILE A 45 -2.73 -0.72 4.70
CA ILE A 45 -2.64 -1.90 3.87
C ILE A 45 -3.01 -3.15 4.66
N ARG A 46 -2.49 -3.26 5.87
CA ARG A 46 -2.75 -4.44 6.66
C ARG A 46 -4.19 -4.53 7.11
N ASN A 47 -4.83 -3.38 7.29
CA ASN A 47 -6.20 -3.37 7.75
C ASN A 47 -7.21 -3.18 6.64
N SER A 48 -6.77 -3.33 5.40
CA SER A 48 -7.65 -3.07 4.28
C SER A 48 -8.73 -4.11 4.07
N GLY A 49 -8.55 -5.26 4.67
CA GLY A 49 -9.51 -6.34 4.47
C GLY A 49 -9.28 -7.13 3.20
N THR A 50 -8.28 -6.77 2.45
CA THR A 50 -7.95 -7.46 1.21
C THR A 50 -6.72 -8.31 1.44
N GLU A 51 -6.80 -9.59 1.17
CA GLU A 51 -5.67 -10.45 1.42
C GLU A 51 -4.66 -10.44 0.30
N ASN A 52 -5.10 -10.21 -0.91
CA ASN A 52 -4.21 -10.17 -2.06
C ASN A 52 -4.51 -8.97 -2.89
N PHE A 53 -3.49 -8.35 -3.43
CA PHE A 53 -3.65 -7.22 -4.31
C PHE A 53 -3.16 -7.62 -5.70
N ASP A 54 -3.92 -7.24 -6.72
CA ASP A 54 -3.55 -7.56 -8.08
C ASP A 54 -2.63 -6.54 -8.70
N SER A 55 -2.61 -5.34 -8.18
CA SER A 55 -1.77 -4.30 -8.75
C SER A 55 -1.60 -3.19 -7.74
N ALA A 56 -0.67 -2.30 -8.03
CA ALA A 56 -0.46 -1.15 -7.16
C ALA A 56 -1.69 -0.26 -7.12
N ASP A 57 -2.42 -0.20 -8.22
CA ASP A 57 -3.63 0.58 -8.26
C ASP A 57 -4.64 0.06 -7.24
N GLU A 58 -4.75 -1.23 -7.11
CA GLU A 58 -5.66 -1.80 -6.14
C GLU A 58 -5.21 -1.48 -4.72
N VAL A 59 -3.91 -1.51 -4.47
CA VAL A 59 -3.40 -1.14 -3.17
C VAL A 59 -3.80 0.29 -2.85
N LEU A 60 -3.67 1.18 -3.81
CA LEU A 60 -4.02 2.57 -3.60
C LEU A 60 -5.50 2.71 -3.27
N GLN A 61 -6.35 2.02 -4.01
CA GLN A 61 -7.78 2.11 -3.77
C GLN A 61 -8.15 1.60 -2.40
N LYS A 62 -7.59 0.47 -2.00
CA LYS A 62 -7.94 -0.11 -0.71
C LYS A 62 -7.38 0.71 0.44
N ALA A 63 -6.19 1.24 0.26
CA ALA A 63 -5.59 2.02 1.34
C ALA A 63 -6.29 3.35 1.52
N GLN A 64 -6.67 3.99 0.42
CA GLN A 64 -7.33 5.27 0.54
C GLN A 64 -8.79 5.13 0.84
N GLY A 65 -9.43 4.21 0.18
CA GLY A 65 -10.83 4.11 0.32
C GLY A 65 -11.26 3.21 1.41
N GLY A 66 -10.34 2.82 2.20
CA GLY A 66 -10.63 1.86 3.15
C GLY A 66 -11.48 2.29 4.25
N ARG A 67 -12.48 2.87 4.15
CA ARG A 67 -13.24 3.18 5.16
C ARG A 67 -14.42 2.57 5.05
#